data_5daa4cddbc5b38a3f02e558eab63aa87
#
_entry.id   5daa4cddbc5b38a3f02e558eab63aa87
#
_cell.length_a   1.000
_cell.length_b   1.000
_cell.length_c   1.000
_cell.angle_alpha   90.00
_cell.angle_beta   90.00
_cell.angle_gamma   90.00
#
_symmetry.space_group_name_H-M   'P 1'
#
loop_
_entity.id
_entity.type
_entity.pdbx_description
1 polymer ?
#
loop_
_entity_poly.entity_id
_entity_poly.type
_entity_poly.pdbx_seq_one_letter_code
_entity_poly.pdbx_strand_id
1 'polypeptide(L)'
;MILTRLFLFFFIFFSCSSSYEKTISQVEPPWGYVFTEWNGAPIDVITYIPPNATPSTPILMVIPGASRDAQRFHASWLDLAKKNHFSVITIGAKKSFFPDEFSYNAGGVITENGDLVNESKWLFSALEPIFNDFKKRYGFLSEKFYLFGHSAGGGFVHRYLLFKKEAPVLKAVAANPAFVTLPDKNTLYPFGLEGIPHSDKNIKSWMNKDMAILLGEDDLGPRTKPLSNGQMAE
;
A
#
# COMPACT_ATOMS: atom_id res chain seq x y z
N MET A 1 -38.83 7.92 -72.46
CA MET A 1 -38.57 8.50 -71.11
C MET A 1 -38.19 7.37 -70.19
N ILE A 2 -36.89 7.12 -70.07
CA ILE A 2 -36.32 6.03 -69.23
C ILE A 2 -35.73 6.68 -68.00
N LEU A 3 -36.33 6.38 -66.83
CA LEU A 3 -35.86 6.88 -65.53
C LEU A 3 -34.81 5.90 -64.97
N THR A 4 -33.54 6.32 -65.02
CA THR A 4 -32.43 5.55 -64.42
C THR A 4 -32.35 5.88 -62.94
N ARG A 5 -32.62 4.91 -62.05
CA ARG A 5 -32.46 5.00 -60.62
C ARG A 5 -30.97 4.72 -60.26
N LEU A 6 -30.30 5.74 -59.77
CA LEU A 6 -28.93 5.62 -59.21
C LEU A 6 -29.02 5.11 -57.76
N PHE A 7 -28.57 3.87 -57.52
CA PHE A 7 -28.41 3.35 -56.16
C PHE A 7 -27.04 3.76 -55.61
N LEU A 8 -27.04 4.68 -54.63
CA LEU A 8 -25.83 5.07 -53.90
C LEU A 8 -25.63 4.01 -52.80
N PHE A 9 -24.59 3.16 -52.93
CA PHE A 9 -24.14 2.26 -51.86
C PHE A 9 -23.27 3.07 -50.89
N PHE A 10 -23.78 3.34 -49.68
CA PHE A 10 -22.98 3.84 -48.58
C PHE A 10 -22.21 2.67 -47.96
N PHE A 11 -20.90 2.58 -48.25
CA PHE A 11 -19.99 1.70 -47.49
C PHE A 11 -19.67 2.37 -46.18
N ILE A 12 -20.31 1.89 -45.09
CA ILE A 12 -19.91 2.23 -43.73
C ILE A 12 -18.67 1.41 -43.43
N PHE A 13 -17.50 2.01 -43.50
CA PHE A 13 -16.28 1.44 -42.95
C PHE A 13 -16.39 1.46 -41.41
N PHE A 14 -16.75 0.34 -40.81
CA PHE A 14 -16.51 0.10 -39.38
C PHE A 14 -14.99 0.00 -39.21
N SER A 15 -14.37 1.09 -38.83
CA SER A 15 -12.99 1.09 -38.35
C SER A 15 -12.99 0.43 -36.97
N CYS A 16 -12.73 -0.86 -36.92
CA CYS A 16 -12.42 -1.56 -35.68
C CYS A 16 -11.06 -1.07 -35.22
N SER A 17 -11.04 0.00 -34.42
CA SER A 17 -9.84 0.41 -33.70
C SER A 17 -9.59 -0.62 -32.60
N SER A 18 -8.84 -1.66 -32.93
CA SER A 18 -8.18 -2.49 -31.92
C SER A 18 -7.27 -1.58 -31.11
N SER A 19 -7.72 -1.19 -29.92
CA SER A 19 -6.86 -0.52 -28.94
C SER A 19 -5.81 -1.53 -28.51
N TYR A 20 -4.67 -1.52 -29.14
CA TYR A 20 -3.51 -2.32 -28.73
C TYR A 20 -3.02 -1.75 -27.40
N GLU A 21 -3.40 -2.40 -26.31
CA GLU A 21 -2.95 -2.02 -24.98
C GLU A 21 -1.43 -2.24 -24.91
N LYS A 22 -0.68 -1.15 -24.72
CA LYS A 22 0.78 -1.19 -24.74
C LYS A 22 1.28 -2.11 -23.62
N THR A 23 2.00 -3.18 -23.97
CA THR A 23 2.67 -4.05 -23.00
C THR A 23 3.76 -3.28 -22.24
N ILE A 24 3.78 -3.43 -20.93
CA ILE A 24 4.80 -2.82 -20.07
C ILE A 24 6.12 -3.55 -20.21
N SER A 25 7.22 -2.78 -20.24
CA SER A 25 8.56 -3.34 -20.28
C SER A 25 8.85 -4.14 -19.01
N GLN A 26 9.35 -5.37 -19.17
CA GLN A 26 9.80 -6.19 -18.06
C GLN A 26 10.95 -5.52 -17.31
N VAL A 27 10.94 -5.65 -15.98
CA VAL A 27 12.05 -5.19 -15.14
C VAL A 27 13.09 -6.30 -15.09
N GLU A 28 14.25 -6.04 -15.66
CA GLU A 28 15.40 -6.93 -15.52
C GLU A 28 15.97 -6.81 -14.08
N PRO A 29 16.52 -7.91 -13.49
CA PRO A 29 17.19 -7.85 -12.21
C PRO A 29 18.36 -6.85 -12.19
N PRO A 30 18.58 -6.14 -11.07
CA PRO A 30 17.93 -6.29 -9.77
C PRO A 30 16.52 -5.66 -9.72
N TRP A 31 15.57 -6.41 -9.20
CA TRP A 31 14.14 -6.03 -9.13
C TRP A 31 13.87 -5.01 -8.02
N GLY A 32 14.53 -3.85 -8.09
CA GLY A 32 14.32 -2.83 -7.08
C GLY A 32 15.18 -1.60 -7.25
N TYR A 33 14.83 -0.56 -6.50
CA TYR A 33 15.53 0.71 -6.47
C TYR A 33 15.39 1.37 -5.09
N VAL A 34 16.21 2.38 -4.83
CA VAL A 34 16.09 3.22 -3.62
C VAL A 34 15.25 4.44 -3.96
N PHE A 35 14.16 4.61 -3.25
CA PHE A 35 13.28 5.78 -3.39
C PHE A 35 13.68 6.87 -2.39
N THR A 36 13.88 8.09 -2.89
CA THR A 36 14.32 9.26 -2.11
C THR A 36 13.45 10.50 -2.36
N GLU A 37 12.45 10.42 -3.24
CA GLU A 37 11.65 11.58 -3.66
C GLU A 37 10.50 11.88 -2.66
N TRP A 38 10.83 12.01 -1.36
CA TRP A 38 9.94 12.40 -0.28
C TRP A 38 10.75 13.04 0.87
N ASN A 39 10.07 13.58 1.90
CA ASN A 39 10.73 14.34 2.97
C ASN A 39 11.29 13.50 4.13
N GLY A 40 11.49 12.20 3.91
CA GLY A 40 12.02 11.28 4.93
C GLY A 40 13.26 10.51 4.46
N ALA A 41 13.61 9.47 5.21
CA ALA A 41 14.76 8.62 4.92
C ALA A 41 14.57 7.77 3.65
N PRO A 42 15.66 7.34 2.99
CA PRO A 42 15.57 6.45 1.83
C PRO A 42 14.82 5.16 2.11
N ILE A 43 14.02 4.71 1.12
CA ILE A 43 13.23 3.49 1.19
C ILE A 43 13.63 2.58 0.04
N ASP A 44 14.00 1.33 0.33
CA ASP A 44 14.18 0.32 -0.70
C ASP A 44 12.81 -0.08 -1.26
N VAL A 45 12.68 -0.10 -2.56
CA VAL A 45 11.46 -0.52 -3.25
C VAL A 45 11.79 -1.76 -4.07
N ILE A 46 11.24 -2.91 -3.68
CA ILE A 46 11.40 -4.16 -4.43
C ILE A 46 10.17 -4.37 -5.29
N THR A 47 10.37 -4.71 -6.57
CA THR A 47 9.29 -4.75 -7.54
C THR A 47 9.25 -6.06 -8.31
N TYR A 48 8.05 -6.50 -8.65
CA TYR A 48 7.78 -7.57 -9.60
C TYR A 48 6.70 -7.10 -10.59
N ILE A 49 6.93 -7.33 -11.86
CA ILE A 49 5.97 -7.06 -12.94
C ILE A 49 5.79 -8.38 -13.71
N PRO A 50 4.56 -8.91 -13.82
CA PRO A 50 4.34 -10.17 -14.52
C PRO A 50 4.61 -10.02 -16.04
N PRO A 51 5.00 -11.11 -16.73
CA PRO A 51 5.07 -11.12 -18.17
C PRO A 51 3.77 -10.63 -18.82
N ASN A 52 3.87 -9.84 -19.89
CA ASN A 52 2.73 -9.24 -20.59
C ASN A 52 1.84 -8.35 -19.72
N ALA A 53 2.40 -7.72 -18.69
CA ALA A 53 1.69 -6.69 -17.94
C ALA A 53 1.23 -5.55 -18.86
N THR A 54 0.05 -5.03 -18.58
CA THR A 54 -0.54 -3.88 -19.28
C THR A 54 -0.62 -2.69 -18.34
N PRO A 55 -0.87 -1.47 -18.82
CA PRO A 55 -1.04 -0.30 -17.96
C PRO A 55 -2.14 -0.44 -16.89
N SER A 56 -3.10 -1.33 -17.10
CA SER A 56 -4.20 -1.63 -16.17
C SER A 56 -3.94 -2.84 -15.25
N THR A 57 -2.81 -3.53 -15.39
CA THR A 57 -2.46 -4.67 -14.53
C THR A 57 -2.50 -4.25 -13.05
N PRO A 58 -3.21 -5.00 -12.18
CA PRO A 58 -3.35 -4.66 -10.76
C PRO A 58 -2.01 -4.56 -10.04
N ILE A 59 -1.93 -3.66 -9.07
CA ILE A 59 -0.72 -3.43 -8.26
C ILE A 59 -1.02 -3.74 -6.80
N LEU A 60 -0.21 -4.62 -6.19
CA LEU A 60 -0.22 -4.91 -4.77
C LEU A 60 0.99 -4.25 -4.11
N MET A 61 0.76 -3.42 -3.10
CA MET A 61 1.80 -2.89 -2.22
C MET A 61 1.86 -3.72 -0.94
N VAL A 62 3.07 -4.17 -0.56
CA VAL A 62 3.31 -5.07 0.56
C VAL A 62 4.15 -4.38 1.63
N ILE A 63 3.66 -4.39 2.87
CA ILE A 63 4.35 -3.85 4.05
C ILE A 63 4.85 -5.02 4.91
N PRO A 64 6.17 -5.19 5.06
CA PRO A 64 6.78 -6.26 5.85
C PRO A 64 6.44 -6.20 7.34
N GLY A 65 6.60 -7.33 8.04
CA GLY A 65 6.51 -7.40 9.49
C GLY A 65 7.71 -6.75 10.21
N ALA A 66 7.83 -6.96 11.52
CA ALA A 66 8.85 -6.35 12.38
C ALA A 66 10.29 -6.70 12.00
N SER A 67 10.53 -7.81 11.30
CA SER A 67 11.86 -8.15 10.76
C SER A 67 12.37 -7.13 9.75
N ARG A 68 11.49 -6.40 9.06
CA ARG A 68 11.79 -5.49 7.93
C ARG A 68 12.45 -6.21 6.74
N ASP A 69 12.31 -7.54 6.66
CA ASP A 69 12.85 -8.36 5.58
C ASP A 69 11.97 -8.23 4.34
N ALA A 70 12.18 -7.16 3.60
CA ALA A 70 11.41 -6.85 2.40
C ALA A 70 11.59 -7.92 1.30
N GLN A 71 12.78 -8.53 1.20
CA GLN A 71 13.05 -9.55 0.19
C GLN A 71 12.24 -10.83 0.45
N ARG A 72 12.22 -11.32 1.69
CA ARG A 72 11.42 -12.48 2.07
C ARG A 72 9.92 -12.23 1.87
N PHE A 73 9.42 -11.06 2.31
CA PHE A 73 8.03 -10.69 2.10
C PHE A 73 7.69 -10.56 0.62
N HIS A 74 8.56 -9.98 -0.18
CA HIS A 74 8.40 -9.92 -1.64
C HIS A 74 8.31 -11.31 -2.26
N ALA A 75 9.28 -12.18 -1.93
CA ALA A 75 9.36 -13.55 -2.46
C ALA A 75 8.09 -14.36 -2.15
N SER A 76 7.47 -14.17 -0.98
CA SER A 76 6.25 -14.90 -0.60
C SER A 76 5.02 -14.58 -1.47
N TRP A 77 5.07 -13.49 -2.24
CA TRP A 77 3.98 -13.10 -3.15
C TRP A 77 4.20 -13.51 -4.60
N LEU A 78 5.42 -13.88 -5.00
CA LEU A 78 5.77 -14.08 -6.41
C LEU A 78 4.94 -15.15 -7.12
N ASP A 79 4.69 -16.28 -6.47
CA ASP A 79 3.91 -17.36 -7.08
C ASP A 79 2.45 -16.98 -7.28
N LEU A 80 1.86 -16.28 -6.30
CA LEU A 80 0.51 -15.74 -6.42
C LEU A 80 0.42 -14.64 -7.49
N ALA A 81 1.43 -13.77 -7.55
CA ALA A 81 1.51 -12.69 -8.54
C ALA A 81 1.63 -13.24 -9.96
N LYS A 82 2.47 -14.26 -10.18
CA LYS A 82 2.58 -14.97 -11.45
C LYS A 82 1.26 -15.64 -11.85
N LYS A 83 0.67 -16.39 -10.91
CA LYS A 83 -0.58 -17.14 -11.15
C LYS A 83 -1.77 -16.24 -11.46
N ASN A 84 -1.87 -15.09 -10.78
CA ASN A 84 -3.03 -14.21 -10.85
C ASN A 84 -2.76 -12.89 -11.61
N HIS A 85 -1.58 -12.78 -12.23
CA HIS A 85 -1.22 -11.69 -13.13
C HIS A 85 -1.36 -10.30 -12.52
N PHE A 86 -0.66 -10.04 -11.39
CA PHE A 86 -0.56 -8.72 -10.78
C PHE A 86 0.88 -8.34 -10.45
N SER A 87 1.15 -7.03 -10.38
CA SER A 87 2.46 -6.50 -10.00
C SER A 87 2.56 -6.35 -8.49
N VAL A 88 3.78 -6.47 -7.95
CA VAL A 88 4.06 -6.33 -6.52
C VAL A 88 5.08 -5.22 -6.28
N ILE A 89 4.79 -4.34 -5.33
CA ILE A 89 5.71 -3.35 -4.76
C ILE A 89 5.89 -3.70 -3.29
N THR A 90 7.11 -3.96 -2.85
CA THR A 90 7.39 -4.23 -1.43
C THR A 90 8.25 -3.11 -0.83
N ILE A 91 7.80 -2.58 0.30
CA ILE A 91 8.43 -1.43 0.97
C ILE A 91 9.53 -1.91 1.92
N GLY A 92 10.76 -1.49 1.65
CA GLY A 92 11.96 -1.82 2.43
C GLY A 92 12.38 -0.69 3.38
N ALA A 93 11.59 -0.44 4.42
CA ALA A 93 11.93 0.55 5.46
C ALA A 93 12.98 -0.02 6.42
N LYS A 94 14.26 0.23 6.17
CA LYS A 94 15.39 -0.32 6.95
C LYS A 94 15.36 0.10 8.41
N LYS A 95 15.71 -0.81 9.33
CA LYS A 95 15.82 -0.51 10.77
C LYS A 95 16.83 0.59 11.11
N SER A 96 17.85 0.81 10.28
CA SER A 96 18.80 1.92 10.44
C SER A 96 18.16 3.31 10.32
N PHE A 97 17.04 3.42 9.61
CA PHE A 97 16.30 4.67 9.42
C PHE A 97 14.97 4.69 10.17
N PHE A 98 14.40 3.52 10.42
CA PHE A 98 13.11 3.34 11.11
C PHE A 98 13.29 2.32 12.25
N PRO A 99 14.00 2.68 13.33
CA PRO A 99 14.51 1.72 14.32
C PRO A 99 13.43 1.04 15.16
N ASP A 100 12.36 1.74 15.47
CA ASP A 100 11.35 1.36 16.44
C ASP A 100 9.94 1.22 15.83
N GLU A 101 8.96 0.90 16.66
CA GLU A 101 7.57 0.80 16.26
C GLU A 101 6.93 2.15 15.93
N PHE A 102 7.35 3.25 16.57
CA PHE A 102 6.81 4.59 16.32
C PHE A 102 7.17 5.05 14.92
N SER A 103 8.45 4.90 14.56
CA SER A 103 8.95 5.27 13.23
C SER A 103 8.45 4.35 12.12
N TYR A 104 8.03 3.11 12.45
CA TYR A 104 7.58 2.13 11.44
C TYR A 104 6.07 1.87 11.47
N ASN A 105 5.62 0.89 12.28
CA ASN A 105 4.24 0.42 12.21
C ASN A 105 3.23 1.43 12.79
N ALA A 106 3.66 2.38 13.59
CA ALA A 106 2.89 3.58 13.94
C ALA A 106 3.07 4.73 12.93
N GLY A 107 3.83 4.51 11.84
CA GLY A 107 3.90 5.38 10.68
C GLY A 107 4.73 6.64 10.82
N GLY A 108 5.44 6.83 11.92
CA GLY A 108 6.23 8.03 12.17
C GLY A 108 5.39 9.25 12.56
N VAL A 109 4.17 9.03 13.07
CA VAL A 109 3.25 10.12 13.46
C VAL A 109 3.72 10.83 14.72
N ILE A 110 4.24 10.07 15.68
CA ILE A 110 4.86 10.57 16.90
C ILE A 110 6.25 9.95 17.07
N THR A 111 7.09 10.60 17.87
CA THR A 111 8.34 10.04 18.39
C THR A 111 8.05 9.08 19.56
N GLU A 112 9.06 8.34 20.03
CA GLU A 112 8.97 7.54 21.25
C GLU A 112 8.60 8.37 22.50
N ASN A 113 8.95 9.66 22.52
CA ASN A 113 8.60 10.58 23.60
C ASN A 113 7.17 11.15 23.48
N GLY A 114 6.43 10.81 22.44
CA GLY A 114 5.08 11.31 22.20
C GLY A 114 5.00 12.62 21.42
N ASP A 115 6.11 13.17 20.97
CA ASP A 115 6.12 14.42 20.20
C ASP A 115 5.59 14.17 18.79
N LEU A 116 4.69 15.05 18.33
CA LEU A 116 4.16 15.01 16.97
C LEU A 116 5.26 15.28 15.93
N VAL A 117 5.34 14.45 14.92
CA VAL A 117 6.22 14.62 13.77
C VAL A 117 5.45 15.32 12.64
N ASN A 118 6.14 16.16 11.87
CA ASN A 118 5.55 16.78 10.68
C ASN A 118 5.07 15.71 9.69
N GLU A 119 3.84 15.84 9.22
CA GLU A 119 3.18 14.84 8.35
C GLU A 119 4.00 14.49 7.09
N SER A 120 4.72 15.47 6.52
CA SER A 120 5.55 15.24 5.33
C SER A 120 6.71 14.26 5.58
N LYS A 121 7.06 13.99 6.84
CA LYS A 121 8.10 13.06 7.28
C LYS A 121 7.54 11.71 7.77
N TRP A 122 6.22 11.56 7.85
CA TRP A 122 5.63 10.28 8.24
C TRP A 122 5.94 9.21 7.20
N LEU A 123 6.30 8.01 7.64
CA LEU A 123 6.48 6.89 6.72
C LEU A 123 5.18 6.59 5.93
N PHE A 124 4.02 6.88 6.52
CA PHE A 124 2.75 6.86 5.80
C PHE A 124 2.73 7.76 4.57
N SER A 125 3.41 8.91 4.62
CA SER A 125 3.44 9.87 3.50
C SER A 125 4.33 9.45 2.35
N ALA A 126 5.09 8.36 2.49
CA ALA A 126 5.93 7.83 1.41
C ALA A 126 5.16 6.94 0.42
N LEU A 127 4.06 6.28 0.85
CA LEU A 127 3.42 5.24 0.04
C LEU A 127 2.85 5.75 -1.28
N GLU A 128 2.15 6.88 -1.24
CA GLU A 128 1.57 7.47 -2.45
C GLU A 128 2.64 7.98 -3.44
N PRO A 129 3.68 8.71 -3.01
CA PRO A 129 4.83 9.04 -3.87
C PRO A 129 5.51 7.81 -4.49
N ILE A 130 5.74 6.74 -3.72
CA ILE A 130 6.29 5.48 -4.25
C ILE A 130 5.37 4.87 -5.32
N PHE A 131 4.07 4.82 -5.07
CA PHE A 131 3.10 4.33 -6.04
C PHE A 131 3.11 5.14 -7.34
N ASN A 132 3.17 6.46 -7.24
CA ASN A 132 3.22 7.36 -8.39
C ASN A 132 4.54 7.24 -9.15
N ASP A 133 5.66 7.11 -8.45
CA ASP A 133 6.97 6.87 -9.05
C ASP A 133 7.01 5.53 -9.80
N PHE A 134 6.49 4.45 -9.19
CA PHE A 134 6.37 3.15 -9.84
C PHE A 134 5.55 3.23 -11.13
N LYS A 135 4.39 3.88 -11.10
CA LYS A 135 3.58 4.07 -12.29
C LYS A 135 4.32 4.82 -13.39
N LYS A 136 5.00 5.90 -13.02
CA LYS A 136 5.78 6.72 -13.97
C LYS A 136 6.93 5.92 -14.60
N ARG A 137 7.67 5.15 -13.80
CA ARG A 137 8.82 4.33 -14.26
C ARG A 137 8.39 3.26 -15.26
N TYR A 138 7.30 2.59 -14.98
CA TYR A 138 6.91 1.38 -15.71
C TYR A 138 5.69 1.55 -16.62
N GLY A 139 5.08 2.74 -16.65
CA GLY A 139 3.98 3.06 -17.57
C GLY A 139 2.61 2.55 -17.11
N PHE A 140 2.39 2.33 -15.80
CA PHE A 140 1.08 1.96 -15.26
C PHE A 140 0.14 3.17 -15.23
N LEU A 141 -1.16 2.91 -15.48
CA LEU A 141 -2.23 3.91 -15.46
C LEU A 141 -3.21 3.69 -14.30
N SER A 142 -3.03 2.64 -13.49
CA SER A 142 -3.89 2.34 -12.34
C SER A 142 -4.00 3.55 -11.40
N GLU A 143 -5.20 3.94 -11.05
CA GLU A 143 -5.44 5.05 -10.11
C GLU A 143 -5.31 4.62 -8.64
N LYS A 144 -5.47 3.31 -8.37
CA LYS A 144 -5.47 2.72 -7.02
C LYS A 144 -4.63 1.46 -6.96
N PHE A 145 -4.19 1.11 -5.76
CA PHE A 145 -3.46 -0.13 -5.48
C PHE A 145 -4.14 -0.94 -4.38
N TYR A 146 -3.82 -2.23 -4.32
CA TYR A 146 -4.14 -3.10 -3.19
C TYR A 146 -3.03 -2.96 -2.14
N LEU A 147 -3.39 -2.98 -0.86
CA LEU A 147 -2.43 -2.82 0.23
C LEU A 147 -2.50 -4.03 1.17
N PHE A 148 -1.35 -4.66 1.42
CA PHE A 148 -1.23 -5.79 2.33
C PHE A 148 -0.14 -5.54 3.36
N GLY A 149 -0.38 -5.92 4.61
CA GLY A 149 0.63 -5.95 5.66
C GLY A 149 0.42 -7.10 6.61
N HIS A 150 1.52 -7.67 7.13
CA HIS A 150 1.48 -8.74 8.10
C HIS A 150 2.21 -8.34 9.39
N SER A 151 1.70 -8.74 10.55
CA SER A 151 2.28 -8.46 11.87
C SER A 151 2.45 -6.93 12.08
N ALA A 152 3.66 -6.41 12.27
CA ALA A 152 3.92 -4.97 12.33
C ALA A 152 3.42 -4.25 11.06
N GLY A 153 3.56 -4.88 9.88
CA GLY A 153 3.00 -4.37 8.63
C GLY A 153 1.47 -4.34 8.63
N GLY A 154 0.81 -5.29 9.28
CA GLY A 154 -0.65 -5.27 9.49
C GLY A 154 -1.08 -4.07 10.33
N GLY A 155 -0.37 -3.80 11.42
CA GLY A 155 -0.56 -2.60 12.23
C GLY A 155 -0.33 -1.31 11.44
N PHE A 156 0.69 -1.29 10.57
CA PHE A 156 0.95 -0.18 9.65
C PHE A 156 -0.25 0.07 8.72
N VAL A 157 -0.72 -0.96 8.02
CA VAL A 157 -1.85 -0.85 7.06
C VAL A 157 -3.09 -0.29 7.73
N HIS A 158 -3.43 -0.83 8.89
CA HIS A 158 -4.58 -0.40 9.68
C HIS A 158 -4.52 1.10 10.01
N ARG A 159 -3.36 1.59 10.48
CA ARG A 159 -3.15 3.01 10.84
C ARG A 159 -2.99 3.91 9.63
N TYR A 160 -2.35 3.42 8.58
CA TYR A 160 -2.23 4.18 7.33
C TYR A 160 -3.58 4.68 6.82
N LEU A 161 -4.58 3.81 6.83
CA LEU A 161 -5.94 4.17 6.39
C LEU A 161 -6.65 5.15 7.33
N LEU A 162 -6.27 5.20 8.62
CA LEU A 162 -6.78 6.20 9.57
C LEU A 162 -6.28 7.62 9.21
N PHE A 163 -4.99 7.75 8.92
CA PHE A 163 -4.36 9.05 8.67
C PHE A 163 -4.49 9.50 7.22
N LYS A 164 -4.39 8.59 6.27
CA LYS A 164 -4.42 8.88 4.84
C LYS A 164 -5.80 8.56 4.25
N LYS A 165 -6.79 9.39 4.60
CA LYS A 165 -8.18 9.19 4.21
C LYS A 165 -8.41 9.19 2.69
N GLU A 166 -7.61 9.97 1.94
CA GLU A 166 -7.67 10.08 0.48
C GLU A 166 -6.67 9.14 -0.22
N ALA A 167 -6.00 8.25 0.53
CA ALA A 167 -5.05 7.32 -0.04
C ALA A 167 -5.67 6.51 -1.20
N PRO A 168 -4.94 6.33 -2.30
CA PRO A 168 -5.43 5.62 -3.49
C PRO A 168 -5.42 4.10 -3.27
N VAL A 169 -5.98 3.65 -2.16
CA VAL A 169 -6.12 2.23 -1.82
C VAL A 169 -7.48 1.73 -2.29
N LEU A 170 -7.48 0.67 -3.09
CA LEU A 170 -8.70 0.02 -3.55
C LEU A 170 -9.26 -0.90 -2.46
N LYS A 171 -8.42 -1.79 -1.94
CA LYS A 171 -8.71 -2.68 -0.82
C LYS A 171 -7.45 -2.90 0.00
N ALA A 172 -7.62 -3.14 1.29
CA ALA A 172 -6.51 -3.41 2.19
C ALA A 172 -6.70 -4.70 3.00
N VAL A 173 -5.59 -5.33 3.38
CA VAL A 173 -5.56 -6.47 4.28
C VAL A 173 -4.53 -6.22 5.37
N ALA A 174 -4.98 -6.21 6.62
CA ALA A 174 -4.13 -6.22 7.81
C ALA A 174 -4.12 -7.65 8.39
N ALA A 175 -3.08 -8.42 8.11
CA ALA A 175 -2.96 -9.80 8.56
C ALA A 175 -2.19 -9.88 9.88
N ASN A 176 -2.75 -10.55 10.88
CA ASN A 176 -2.21 -10.72 12.23
C ASN A 176 -1.53 -9.44 12.76
N PRO A 177 -2.24 -8.28 12.79
CA PRO A 177 -1.64 -7.04 13.27
C PRO A 177 -1.15 -7.23 14.70
N ALA A 178 0.10 -6.84 14.97
CA ALA A 178 0.73 -7.04 16.27
C ALA A 178 -0.06 -6.36 17.40
N PHE A 179 -0.69 -5.22 17.09
CA PHE A 179 -1.68 -4.51 17.89
C PHE A 179 -2.48 -3.56 16.97
N VAL A 180 -3.65 -3.16 17.41
CA VAL A 180 -4.55 -2.27 16.67
C VAL A 180 -4.69 -0.94 17.40
N THR A 181 -5.07 0.10 16.68
CA THR A 181 -5.51 1.37 17.25
C THR A 181 -7.02 1.32 17.40
N LEU A 182 -7.51 1.59 18.59
CA LEU A 182 -8.95 1.69 18.85
C LEU A 182 -9.43 3.12 18.57
N PRO A 183 -10.70 3.32 18.20
CA PRO A 183 -11.28 4.66 18.02
C PRO A 183 -11.57 5.35 19.37
N ASP A 184 -10.68 5.15 20.34
CA ASP A 184 -10.77 5.69 21.69
C ASP A 184 -9.89 6.95 21.81
N LYS A 185 -10.51 8.06 22.16
CA LYS A 185 -9.86 9.38 22.27
C LYS A 185 -9.14 9.59 23.59
N ASN A 186 -9.33 8.69 24.57
CA ASN A 186 -8.75 8.75 25.92
C ASN A 186 -7.58 7.79 26.10
N THR A 187 -7.30 6.97 25.09
CA THR A 187 -6.15 6.07 25.06
C THR A 187 -5.06 6.65 24.18
N LEU A 188 -3.83 6.68 24.69
CA LEU A 188 -2.67 7.20 23.96
C LEU A 188 -2.41 6.44 22.65
N TYR A 189 -2.04 7.20 21.61
CA TYR A 189 -1.54 6.60 20.39
C TYR A 189 -0.22 5.85 20.63
N PRO A 190 0.03 4.64 20.11
CA PRO A 190 -0.69 4.03 18.97
C PRO A 190 -1.84 3.06 19.33
N PHE A 191 -2.26 2.97 20.57
CA PHE A 191 -3.37 2.08 20.98
C PHE A 191 -4.75 2.74 20.84
N GLY A 192 -4.81 4.05 21.02
CA GLY A 192 -5.98 4.89 20.79
C GLY A 192 -5.62 6.14 20.00
N LEU A 193 -6.35 7.22 20.21
CA LEU A 193 -6.26 8.44 19.41
C LEU A 193 -5.78 9.67 20.20
N GLU A 194 -5.52 9.53 21.51
CA GLU A 194 -5.01 10.63 22.32
C GLU A 194 -3.60 11.03 21.86
N GLY A 195 -3.34 12.34 21.83
CA GLY A 195 -2.04 12.90 21.45
C GLY A 195 -1.80 13.05 19.95
N ILE A 196 -2.75 12.62 19.10
CA ILE A 196 -2.61 12.73 17.64
C ILE A 196 -3.74 13.55 17.01
N PRO A 197 -3.51 14.19 15.83
CA PRO A 197 -4.57 14.86 15.10
C PRO A 197 -5.64 13.88 14.63
N HIS A 198 -6.86 14.04 15.09
CA HIS A 198 -8.02 13.28 14.66
C HIS A 198 -9.28 14.11 14.62
N SER A 199 -10.28 13.66 13.88
CA SER A 199 -11.64 14.20 13.90
C SER A 199 -12.63 13.06 13.75
N ASP A 200 -13.87 13.27 14.23
CA ASP A 200 -14.95 12.29 14.08
C ASP A 200 -15.20 11.92 12.61
N LYS A 201 -15.03 12.88 11.71
CA LYS A 201 -15.13 12.67 10.27
C LYS A 201 -14.03 11.72 9.77
N ASN A 202 -12.79 11.86 10.26
CA ASN A 202 -11.68 11.00 9.88
C ASN A 202 -11.90 9.57 10.42
N ILE A 203 -12.33 9.42 11.67
CA ILE A 203 -12.64 8.13 12.29
C ILE A 203 -13.75 7.43 11.50
N LYS A 204 -14.85 8.13 11.18
CA LYS A 204 -15.94 7.57 10.37
C LYS A 204 -15.49 7.17 8.96
N SER A 205 -14.64 7.97 8.33
CA SER A 205 -14.06 7.64 7.02
C SER A 205 -13.20 6.39 7.09
N TRP A 206 -12.37 6.26 8.12
CA TRP A 206 -11.54 5.08 8.36
C TRP A 206 -12.37 3.81 8.55
N MET A 207 -13.40 3.84 9.38
CA MET A 207 -14.29 2.70 9.63
C MET A 207 -15.05 2.24 8.37
N ASN A 208 -15.18 3.10 7.36
CA ASN A 208 -15.82 2.77 6.08
C ASN A 208 -14.82 2.35 4.98
N LYS A 209 -13.53 2.16 5.30
CA LYS A 209 -12.55 1.68 4.32
C LYS A 209 -12.77 0.20 4.02
N ASP A 210 -12.57 -0.19 2.76
CA ASP A 210 -12.59 -1.60 2.35
C ASP A 210 -11.32 -2.29 2.84
N MET A 211 -11.35 -2.74 4.09
CA MET A 211 -10.23 -3.39 4.78
C MET A 211 -10.69 -4.68 5.45
N ALA A 212 -9.95 -5.77 5.20
CA ALA A 212 -10.08 -7.01 5.94
C ALA A 212 -8.99 -7.10 7.02
N ILE A 213 -9.37 -7.52 8.23
CA ILE A 213 -8.43 -7.91 9.29
C ILE A 213 -8.45 -9.43 9.33
N LEU A 214 -7.29 -10.05 9.10
CA LEU A 214 -7.12 -11.51 9.18
C LEU A 214 -6.40 -11.85 10.47
N LEU A 215 -6.95 -12.80 11.23
CA LEU A 215 -6.35 -13.33 12.44
C LEU A 215 -6.07 -14.82 12.23
N GLY A 216 -4.87 -15.29 12.62
CA GLY A 216 -4.54 -16.70 12.60
C GLY A 216 -5.29 -17.44 13.69
N GLU A 217 -5.91 -18.57 13.37
CA GLU A 217 -6.68 -19.38 14.32
C GLU A 217 -5.81 -19.88 15.47
N ASP A 218 -4.55 -20.18 15.21
CA ASP A 218 -3.58 -20.68 16.19
C ASP A 218 -2.74 -19.57 16.85
N ASP A 219 -2.96 -18.30 16.52
CA ASP A 219 -2.23 -17.17 17.11
C ASP A 219 -2.92 -16.68 18.40
N LEU A 220 -3.04 -17.61 19.36
CA LEU A 220 -3.72 -17.42 20.66
C LEU A 220 -2.74 -17.17 21.81
N GLY A 221 -1.45 -17.16 21.54
CA GLY A 221 -0.42 -17.03 22.57
C GLY A 221 -0.35 -15.63 23.19
N PRO A 222 0.03 -15.55 24.49
CA PRO A 222 0.27 -14.26 25.12
C PRO A 222 1.45 -13.56 24.41
N ARG A 223 1.41 -12.24 24.34
CA ARG A 223 2.50 -11.45 23.78
C ARG A 223 3.75 -11.63 24.66
N THR A 224 4.81 -12.22 24.09
CA THR A 224 6.03 -12.56 24.82
C THR A 224 7.00 -11.39 25.01
N LYS A 225 6.80 -10.26 24.29
CA LYS A 225 7.64 -9.07 24.41
C LYS A 225 6.78 -7.87 24.76
N PRO A 226 7.09 -7.13 25.84
CA PRO A 226 6.42 -5.86 26.12
C PRO A 226 6.66 -4.87 24.97
N LEU A 227 5.76 -3.93 24.78
CA LEU A 227 6.01 -2.78 23.94
C LEU A 227 7.11 -1.92 24.59
N SER A 228 7.92 -1.23 23.77
CA SER A 228 9.15 -0.56 24.20
C SER A 228 8.98 0.44 25.36
N ASN A 229 7.79 0.94 25.62
CA ASN A 229 7.50 1.92 26.68
C ASN A 229 6.60 1.43 27.81
N GLY A 230 6.48 0.13 28.04
CA GLY A 230 5.74 -0.40 29.19
C GLY A 230 4.23 -0.11 29.19
N GLN A 231 3.73 0.50 28.14
CA GLN A 231 2.30 0.77 27.96
C GLN A 231 1.62 -0.45 27.33
N MET A 232 1.38 -1.46 28.16
CA MET A 232 0.33 -2.42 27.86
C MET A 232 -0.99 -1.82 28.35
N ALA A 233 -1.93 -1.58 27.45
CA ALA A 233 -3.31 -1.47 27.88
C ALA A 233 -3.71 -2.85 28.42
N GLU A 234 -3.97 -2.96 29.71
CA GLU A 234 -4.61 -4.09 30.36
C GLU A 234 -6.02 -4.31 29.80
#